data_ecaffac59ed09c2315a95453d290f7cf
#
_entry.id   ecaffac59ed09c2315a95453d290f7cf
#
_cell.length_a   1.000
_cell.length_b   1.000
_cell.length_c   1.000
_cell.angle_alpha   90.00
_cell.angle_beta   90.00
_cell.angle_gamma   90.00
#
_symmetry.space_group_name_H-M   'P 1'
#
loop_
_entity.id
_entity.type
_entity.pdbx_description
1 polymer ?
#
loop_
_entity_poly.entity_id
_entity_poly.type
_entity_poly.pdbx_seq_one_letter_code
_entity_poly.pdbx_strand_id
1 'polypeptide(L)'
;MSDVLAVQPAVAEALNKWHAMIAAGDLSGLPALLHPQVVFRSPMAFKPYVGAPLVASILGTVIKVFEDFVYQRELASVDGRDVVLEFAAKVAGRELKGIDMIRFDEQGKIVEFEVMIRPMSGLQVLGDEMARRLAPLLSGQTS
;
A
#
# COMPACT_ATOMS: atom_id res chain seq x y z
N MET A 1 -10.76 -2.82 19.94
CA MET A 1 -10.89 -2.90 19.50
C MET A 1 -11.48 -2.77 18.83
N SER A 2 -11.71 -2.61 18.73
CA SER A 2 -12.20 -2.60 18.17
C SER A 2 -12.66 -2.48 17.38
N ASP A 3 -12.66 -1.82 17.25
CA ASP A 3 -13.11 -1.57 16.30
C ASP A 3 -13.08 -2.30 15.27
N VAL A 4 -13.78 -2.96 15.09
CA VAL A 4 -13.76 -3.99 14.11
C VAL A 4 -14.45 -3.50 12.87
N LEU A 5 -13.76 -3.51 11.74
CA LEU A 5 -14.36 -3.20 10.46
C LEU A 5 -15.36 -4.29 10.06
N ALA A 6 -16.44 -3.89 9.41
CA ALA A 6 -17.43 -4.84 8.89
C ALA A 6 -16.93 -5.40 7.55
N VAL A 7 -15.91 -6.26 7.62
CA VAL A 7 -15.32 -6.87 6.42
C VAL A 7 -15.59 -8.37 6.41
N GLN A 8 -15.45 -8.99 5.24
CA GLN A 8 -15.59 -10.44 5.12
C GLN A 8 -14.48 -11.13 5.91
N PRO A 9 -14.72 -12.35 6.44
CA PRO A 9 -13.72 -13.01 7.29
C PRO A 9 -12.35 -13.18 6.63
N ALA A 10 -12.31 -13.54 5.35
CA ALA A 10 -11.04 -13.70 4.65
C ALA A 10 -10.31 -12.37 4.53
N VAL A 11 -11.06 -11.26 4.38
CA VAL A 11 -10.48 -9.92 4.32
C VAL A 11 -9.95 -9.51 5.68
N ALA A 12 -10.69 -9.82 6.74
CA ALA A 12 -10.23 -9.51 8.11
C ALA A 12 -8.90 -10.20 8.41
N GLU A 13 -8.78 -11.46 8.00
CA GLU A 13 -7.55 -12.21 8.21
C GLU A 13 -6.38 -11.59 7.44
N ALA A 14 -6.63 -11.21 6.18
CA ALA A 14 -5.60 -10.57 5.36
C ALA A 14 -5.17 -9.23 5.94
N LEU A 15 -6.15 -8.43 6.44
CA LEU A 15 -5.83 -7.14 7.05
C LEU A 15 -5.00 -7.32 8.33
N ASN A 16 -5.32 -8.32 9.13
CA ASN A 16 -4.52 -8.58 10.33
C ASN A 16 -3.08 -8.87 9.96
N LYS A 17 -2.86 -9.67 8.92
CA LYS A 17 -1.50 -9.96 8.45
C LYS A 17 -0.81 -8.71 7.91
N TRP A 18 -1.56 -7.89 7.15
CA TRP A 18 -1.02 -6.65 6.63
C TRP A 18 -0.58 -5.72 7.76
N HIS A 19 -1.43 -5.50 8.75
CA HIS A 19 -1.08 -4.63 9.87
C HIS A 19 0.13 -5.15 10.64
N ALA A 20 0.23 -6.48 10.81
CA ALA A 20 1.38 -7.06 11.49
C ALA A 20 2.67 -6.82 10.72
N MET A 21 2.63 -6.93 9.39
CA MET A 21 3.80 -6.67 8.57
C MET A 21 4.21 -5.20 8.62
N ILE A 22 3.24 -4.29 8.58
CA ILE A 22 3.53 -2.86 8.66
C ILE A 22 4.15 -2.52 10.02
N ALA A 23 3.58 -3.08 11.11
CA ALA A 23 4.12 -2.83 12.45
C ALA A 23 5.55 -3.35 12.61
N ALA A 24 5.86 -4.45 11.94
CA ALA A 24 7.20 -5.03 12.00
C ALA A 24 8.17 -4.36 11.03
N GLY A 25 7.66 -3.56 10.08
CA GLY A 25 8.49 -2.97 9.05
C GLY A 25 9.06 -4.00 8.07
N ASP A 26 8.36 -5.12 7.90
CA ASP A 26 8.85 -6.25 7.12
C ASP A 26 7.73 -6.81 6.26
N LEU A 27 7.79 -6.54 4.97
CA LEU A 27 6.78 -6.98 4.01
C LEU A 27 7.19 -8.25 3.25
N SER A 28 8.13 -9.03 3.79
CA SER A 28 8.58 -10.25 3.10
C SER A 28 7.45 -11.26 2.90
N GLY A 29 6.41 -11.21 3.74
CA GLY A 29 5.25 -12.08 3.60
C GLY A 29 4.17 -11.55 2.66
N LEU A 30 4.37 -10.37 2.08
CA LEU A 30 3.34 -9.73 1.27
C LEU A 30 2.94 -10.54 0.03
N PRO A 31 3.87 -11.20 -0.69
CA PRO A 31 3.44 -11.95 -1.87
C PRO A 31 2.33 -12.96 -1.61
N ALA A 32 2.26 -13.52 -0.39
CA ALA A 32 1.21 -14.48 -0.05
C ALA A 32 -0.17 -13.83 0.06
N LEU A 33 -0.23 -12.50 0.23
CA LEU A 33 -1.48 -11.77 0.32
C LEU A 33 -1.94 -11.21 -1.02
N LEU A 34 -1.08 -11.20 -2.04
CA LEU A 34 -1.38 -10.58 -3.32
C LEU A 34 -1.93 -11.60 -4.31
N HIS A 35 -2.96 -11.20 -5.04
CA HIS A 35 -3.38 -11.96 -6.21
C HIS A 35 -2.24 -11.91 -7.24
N PRO A 36 -1.98 -13.00 -7.99
CA PRO A 36 -0.89 -12.98 -8.98
C PRO A 36 -0.95 -11.83 -9.98
N GLN A 37 -2.16 -11.36 -10.29
CA GLN A 37 -2.36 -10.27 -11.25
C GLN A 37 -2.77 -8.98 -10.57
N VAL A 38 -2.38 -8.77 -9.33
CA VAL A 38 -2.72 -7.57 -8.57
C VAL A 38 -2.30 -6.30 -9.32
N VAL A 39 -3.12 -5.26 -9.19
CA VAL A 39 -2.89 -3.96 -9.83
C VAL A 39 -2.56 -2.94 -8.73
N PHE A 40 -1.44 -2.25 -8.89
CA PHE A 40 -1.03 -1.19 -7.97
C PHE A 40 -1.08 0.14 -8.70
N ARG A 41 -1.77 1.13 -8.10
CA ARG A 41 -1.85 2.48 -8.63
C ARG A 41 -1.12 3.44 -7.70
N SER A 42 0.00 3.94 -8.21
CA SER A 42 0.87 4.87 -7.50
C SER A 42 0.29 6.28 -7.52
N PRO A 43 0.52 7.08 -6.46
CA PRO A 43 0.11 8.48 -6.48
C PRO A 43 0.96 9.33 -7.42
N MET A 44 2.05 8.77 -7.96
CA MET A 44 2.98 9.51 -8.81
C MET A 44 2.80 9.24 -10.29
N ALA A 45 2.15 8.13 -10.68
CA ALA A 45 2.02 7.75 -12.08
C ALA A 45 0.60 7.30 -12.35
N PHE A 46 0.05 7.73 -13.48
CA PHE A 46 -1.32 7.31 -13.82
C PHE A 46 -1.36 5.86 -14.28
N LYS A 47 -0.34 5.41 -15.01
CA LYS A 47 -0.30 4.04 -15.52
C LYS A 47 -0.05 3.05 -14.37
N PRO A 48 -0.88 2.01 -14.24
CA PRO A 48 -0.73 1.07 -13.13
C PRO A 48 0.44 0.11 -13.34
N TYR A 49 0.89 -0.46 -12.22
CA TYR A 49 1.85 -1.56 -12.21
C TYR A 49 1.08 -2.85 -11.95
N VAL A 50 1.40 -3.91 -12.67
CA VAL A 50 0.64 -5.16 -12.61
C VAL A 50 1.57 -6.32 -12.26
N GLY A 51 1.08 -7.21 -11.39
CA GLY A 51 1.78 -8.44 -11.05
C GLY A 51 2.34 -8.43 -9.64
N ALA A 52 2.18 -9.57 -8.95
CA ALA A 52 2.54 -9.67 -7.54
C ALA A 52 4.02 -9.39 -7.27
N PRO A 53 4.99 -9.94 -8.05
CA PRO A 53 6.39 -9.67 -7.73
C PRO A 53 6.76 -8.20 -7.80
N LEU A 54 6.28 -7.50 -8.83
CA LEU A 54 6.59 -6.07 -8.99
C LEU A 54 5.91 -5.25 -7.90
N VAL A 55 4.64 -5.52 -7.63
CA VAL A 55 3.89 -4.77 -6.62
C VAL A 55 4.50 -4.98 -5.24
N ALA A 56 4.88 -6.23 -4.91
CA ALA A 56 5.51 -6.51 -3.63
C ALA A 56 6.83 -5.75 -3.48
N SER A 57 7.61 -5.64 -4.56
CA SER A 57 8.87 -4.89 -4.54
C SER A 57 8.63 -3.40 -4.31
N ILE A 58 7.62 -2.83 -4.97
CA ILE A 58 7.31 -1.41 -4.81
C ILE A 58 6.85 -1.12 -3.38
N LEU A 59 5.91 -1.91 -2.86
CA LEU A 59 5.41 -1.69 -1.51
C LEU A 59 6.48 -1.94 -0.46
N GLY A 60 7.32 -2.97 -0.66
CA GLY A 60 8.42 -3.25 0.24
C GLY A 60 9.45 -2.12 0.28
N THR A 61 9.60 -1.40 -0.82
CA THR A 61 10.49 -0.24 -0.88
C THR A 61 9.89 0.97 -0.16
N VAL A 62 8.61 1.26 -0.42
CA VAL A 62 8.00 2.47 0.14
C VAL A 62 7.90 2.40 1.66
N ILE A 63 7.68 1.22 2.23
CA ILE A 63 7.58 1.10 3.69
C ILE A 63 8.88 1.51 4.37
N LYS A 64 10.02 1.37 3.68
CA LYS A 64 11.31 1.75 4.22
C LYS A 64 11.61 3.23 4.04
N VAL A 65 10.85 3.91 3.19
CA VAL A 65 11.01 5.35 2.95
C VAL A 65 10.22 6.16 3.98
N PHE A 66 9.06 5.64 4.40
CA PHE A 66 8.22 6.34 5.36
C PHE A 66 8.87 6.37 6.74
N GLU A 67 8.80 7.55 7.40
CA GLU A 67 9.23 7.76 8.77
C GLU A 67 8.00 8.01 9.62
N ASP A 68 7.98 7.47 10.83
CA ASP A 68 6.89 7.69 11.80
C ASP A 68 5.52 7.34 11.21
N PHE A 69 5.45 6.25 10.47
CA PHE A 69 4.23 5.81 9.81
C PHE A 69 3.21 5.35 10.84
N VAL A 70 1.98 5.86 10.73
CA VAL A 70 0.89 5.45 11.63
C VAL A 70 -0.42 5.45 10.86
N TYR A 71 -1.21 4.40 11.06
CA TYR A 71 -2.58 4.36 10.54
C TYR A 71 -3.50 5.09 11.49
N GLN A 72 -4.51 5.74 10.93
CA GLN A 72 -5.50 6.52 11.68
C GLN A 72 -6.88 5.92 11.48
N ARG A 73 -7.68 6.44 10.54
CA ARG A 73 -9.03 5.93 10.33
C ARG A 73 -9.02 4.77 9.36
N GLU A 74 -9.94 3.82 9.58
CA GLU A 74 -10.13 2.68 8.68
C GLU A 74 -11.60 2.59 8.33
N LEU A 75 -11.88 2.42 7.04
CA LEU A 75 -13.23 2.40 6.51
C LEU A 75 -13.38 1.18 5.61
N ALA A 76 -14.60 0.65 5.54
CA ALA A 76 -14.88 -0.50 4.68
C ALA A 76 -16.16 -0.28 3.89
N SER A 77 -16.18 -0.85 2.69
CA SER A 77 -17.38 -0.83 1.85
C SER A 77 -18.47 -1.73 2.43
N VAL A 78 -19.69 -1.52 1.96
CA VAL A 78 -20.84 -2.29 2.43
C VAL A 78 -20.67 -3.79 2.20
N ASP A 79 -20.07 -4.17 1.06
CA ASP A 79 -19.86 -5.58 0.75
C ASP A 79 -18.66 -6.18 1.50
N GLY A 80 -17.92 -5.38 2.25
CA GLY A 80 -16.81 -5.87 3.07
C GLY A 80 -15.58 -6.29 2.31
N ARG A 81 -15.43 -5.85 1.07
CA ARG A 81 -14.31 -6.23 0.21
C ARG A 81 -13.39 -5.08 -0.17
N ASP A 82 -13.82 -3.84 0.03
CA ASP A 82 -12.98 -2.66 -0.20
C ASP A 82 -12.69 -2.01 1.15
N VAL A 83 -11.44 -1.65 1.37
CA VAL A 83 -11.00 -1.06 2.63
C VAL A 83 -10.17 0.18 2.32
N VAL A 84 -10.38 1.23 3.13
CA VAL A 84 -9.57 2.45 3.05
C VAL A 84 -8.85 2.60 4.38
N LEU A 85 -7.53 2.64 4.34
CA LEU A 85 -6.67 2.80 5.52
C LEU A 85 -6.00 4.17 5.42
N GLU A 86 -6.39 5.08 6.28
CA GLU A 86 -5.82 6.43 6.32
C GLU A 86 -4.53 6.39 7.13
N PHE A 87 -3.47 7.03 6.61
CA PHE A 87 -2.19 7.03 7.31
C PHE A 87 -1.56 8.42 7.33
N ALA A 88 -0.63 8.60 8.26
CA ALA A 88 0.22 9.77 8.31
C ALA A 88 1.67 9.29 8.42
N ALA A 89 2.59 10.04 7.83
CA ALA A 89 4.00 9.70 7.85
C ALA A 89 4.83 10.93 7.50
N LYS A 90 6.15 10.73 7.49
CA LYS A 90 7.09 11.74 7.02
C LYS A 90 8.03 11.12 6.00
N VAL A 91 8.54 11.95 5.10
CA VAL A 91 9.61 11.56 4.19
C VAL A 91 10.60 12.72 4.14
N ALA A 92 11.84 12.45 4.48
CA ALA A 92 12.90 13.47 4.53
C ALA A 92 12.44 14.69 5.36
N GLY A 93 11.79 14.42 6.47
CA GLY A 93 11.31 15.44 7.40
C GLY A 93 10.04 16.17 6.98
N ARG A 94 9.49 15.89 5.80
CA ARG A 94 8.25 16.52 5.35
C ARG A 94 7.06 15.64 5.70
N GLU A 95 6.04 16.26 6.28
CA GLU A 95 4.84 15.54 6.68
C GLU A 95 3.93 15.29 5.49
N LEU A 96 3.32 14.11 5.48
CA LEU A 96 2.34 13.77 4.47
C LEU A 96 1.25 12.91 5.08
N LYS A 97 0.16 12.82 4.37
CA LYS A 97 -0.99 12.03 4.78
C LYS A 97 -1.58 11.40 3.53
N GLY A 98 -2.05 10.18 3.66
CA GLY A 98 -2.63 9.52 2.51
C GLY A 98 -3.61 8.43 2.89
N ILE A 99 -4.05 7.73 1.87
CA ILE A 99 -4.90 6.56 2.05
C ILE A 99 -4.37 5.41 1.20
N ASP A 100 -4.49 4.21 1.76
CA ASP A 100 -4.37 2.96 1.01
C ASP A 100 -5.79 2.51 0.73
N MET A 101 -6.18 2.43 -0.55
CA MET A 101 -7.50 1.92 -0.94
C MET A 101 -7.28 0.53 -1.53
N ILE A 102 -7.78 -0.48 -0.85
CA ILE A 102 -7.44 -1.87 -1.12
C ILE A 102 -8.70 -2.67 -1.42
N ARG A 103 -8.68 -3.39 -2.56
CA ARG A 103 -9.77 -4.30 -2.88
C ARG A 103 -9.28 -5.73 -2.78
N PHE A 104 -10.13 -6.58 -2.17
CA PHE A 104 -9.84 -7.99 -1.95
C PHE A 104 -10.79 -8.86 -2.75
N ASP A 105 -10.33 -10.06 -3.11
CA ASP A 105 -11.21 -11.05 -3.73
C ASP A 105 -11.86 -11.93 -2.65
N GLU A 106 -12.61 -12.95 -3.07
CA GLU A 106 -13.36 -13.81 -2.15
C GLU A 106 -12.45 -14.61 -1.23
N GLN A 107 -11.21 -14.85 -1.64
CA GLN A 107 -10.23 -15.57 -0.83
C GLN A 107 -9.41 -14.65 0.05
N GLY A 108 -9.69 -13.35 0.02
CA GLY A 108 -8.94 -12.38 0.81
C GLY A 108 -7.62 -11.98 0.18
N LYS A 109 -7.42 -12.26 -1.11
CA LYS A 109 -6.23 -11.79 -1.80
C LYS A 109 -6.44 -10.37 -2.27
N ILE A 110 -5.38 -9.56 -2.20
CA ILE A 110 -5.43 -8.20 -2.68
C ILE A 110 -5.39 -8.18 -4.19
N VAL A 111 -6.42 -7.63 -4.83
CA VAL A 111 -6.51 -7.54 -6.28
C VAL A 111 -6.22 -6.14 -6.79
N GLU A 112 -6.46 -5.10 -5.98
CA GLU A 112 -6.13 -3.72 -6.31
C GLU A 112 -5.62 -3.02 -5.06
N PHE A 113 -4.61 -2.19 -5.25
CA PHE A 113 -4.03 -1.40 -4.16
C PHE A 113 -3.72 -0.03 -4.75
N GLU A 114 -4.43 0.98 -4.29
CA GLU A 114 -4.25 2.34 -4.79
C GLU A 114 -3.87 3.27 -3.65
N VAL A 115 -2.90 4.15 -3.88
CA VAL A 115 -2.42 5.08 -2.86
C VAL A 115 -2.64 6.51 -3.33
N MET A 116 -3.22 7.33 -2.45
CA MET A 116 -3.41 8.76 -2.69
C MET A 116 -2.77 9.52 -1.54
N ILE A 117 -2.04 10.59 -1.84
CA ILE A 117 -1.22 11.29 -0.84
C ILE A 117 -1.36 12.80 -1.00
N ARG A 118 -1.38 13.50 0.14
CA ARG A 118 -1.37 14.94 0.23
C ARG A 118 -0.34 15.40 1.27
N PRO A 119 0.14 16.64 1.27
CA PRO A 119 -0.01 17.66 0.25
C PRO A 119 1.01 17.45 -0.89
N MET A 120 0.97 18.32 -1.90
CA MET A 120 1.85 18.18 -3.05
C MET A 120 3.33 18.15 -2.65
N SER A 121 3.73 18.96 -1.67
CA SER A 121 5.14 18.99 -1.24
C SER A 121 5.60 17.66 -0.67
N GLY A 122 4.75 17.01 0.14
CA GLY A 122 5.07 15.69 0.69
C GLY A 122 5.09 14.63 -0.40
N LEU A 123 4.12 14.70 -1.31
CA LEU A 123 4.06 13.77 -2.44
C LEU A 123 5.29 13.90 -3.33
N GLN A 124 5.76 15.14 -3.58
CA GLN A 124 6.93 15.37 -4.40
C GLN A 124 8.18 14.73 -3.81
N VAL A 125 8.38 14.90 -2.50
CA VAL A 125 9.55 14.33 -1.83
C VAL A 125 9.50 12.81 -1.86
N LEU A 126 8.31 12.24 -1.62
CA LEU A 126 8.15 10.80 -1.71
C LEU A 126 8.44 10.30 -3.13
N GLY A 127 7.91 11.00 -4.14
CA GLY A 127 8.11 10.62 -5.53
C GLY A 127 9.58 10.64 -5.92
N ASP A 128 10.29 11.68 -5.51
CA ASP A 128 11.74 11.80 -5.80
C ASP A 128 12.50 10.64 -5.17
N GLU A 129 12.20 10.33 -3.92
CA GLU A 129 12.89 9.26 -3.21
C GLU A 129 12.58 7.90 -3.83
N MET A 130 11.31 7.65 -4.17
CA MET A 130 10.92 6.40 -4.78
C MET A 130 11.54 6.23 -6.18
N ALA A 131 11.58 7.31 -6.96
CA ALA A 131 12.18 7.26 -8.29
C ALA A 131 13.65 6.84 -8.17
N ARG A 132 14.36 7.40 -7.20
CA ARG A 132 15.77 7.08 -6.99
C ARG A 132 15.94 5.61 -6.58
N ARG A 133 15.10 5.11 -5.69
CA ARG A 133 15.24 3.74 -5.17
C ARG A 133 14.77 2.69 -6.16
N LEU A 134 13.76 3.01 -6.99
CA LEU A 134 13.17 2.05 -7.92
C LEU A 134 13.79 2.11 -9.31
N ALA A 135 14.65 3.07 -9.60
CA ALA A 135 15.22 3.22 -10.93
C ALA A 135 15.86 1.92 -11.44
N PRO A 136 16.69 1.23 -10.66
CA PRO A 136 17.29 -0.04 -11.15
C PRO A 136 16.23 -1.11 -11.41
N LEU A 137 15.16 -1.15 -10.63
CA LEU A 137 14.11 -2.13 -10.79
C LEU A 137 13.24 -1.83 -12.00
N LEU A 138 12.81 -0.56 -12.14
CA LEU A 138 11.88 -0.18 -13.20
C LEU A 138 12.54 -0.03 -14.55
N SER A 139 13.85 0.21 -14.61
CA SER A 139 14.55 0.35 -15.89
C SER A 139 14.45 -0.92 -16.71
N GLY A 140 14.32 -2.08 -16.08
CA GLY A 140 14.10 -3.33 -16.77
C GLY A 140 12.69 -3.52 -17.29
N GLN A 141 11.76 -2.64 -16.91
CA GLN A 141 10.35 -2.71 -17.29
C GLN A 141 9.99 -1.77 -18.43
N THR A 142 10.89 -0.85 -18.79
CA THR A 142 10.58 0.23 -19.72
C THR A 142 11.02 -0.03 -21.14
N SER A 143 11.60 -1.15 -21.41
CA SER A 143 12.10 -1.49 -22.73
C SER A 143 10.98 -1.64 -23.76
#